data_0c626acfad4b3e11bd9c2c1b8831e59f
#
_entry.id   0c626acfad4b3e11bd9c2c1b8831e59f
#
_cell.length_a   1.000
_cell.length_b   1.000
_cell.length_c   1.000
_cell.angle_alpha   90.00
_cell.angle_beta   90.00
_cell.angle_gamma   90.00
#
_symmetry.space_group_name_H-M   'P 1'
#
loop_
_entity.id
_entity.type
_entity.pdbx_description
1 polymer ?
#
loop_
_entity_poly.entity_id
_entity_poly.type
_entity_poly.pdbx_seq_one_letter_code
_entity_poly.pdbx_strand_id
1 'polypeptide(L)'
;MNYLQRSRWLLLSLLVAAPWAHAADPALLGCWRATKIVLYVQDGSTAEDTSARCTLQFKQTQFESTCKTTTGTATTTYRYQVVRPQVYAATMASSTFKTDMIGSTREYAYRIEGDQLRTVSVLPAKAPEPPAVAAPRVETEAARTPC
;
A
#
# COMPACT_ATOMS: atom_id res chain seq x y z
N MET A 1 18.72 -71.46 -7.93
CA MET A 1 17.83 -70.72 -7.05
C MET A 1 18.29 -69.23 -7.12
N ASN A 2 17.58 -68.46 -7.94
CA ASN A 2 17.95 -67.07 -8.19
C ASN A 2 16.97 -66.16 -7.49
N TYR A 3 17.37 -65.53 -6.42
CA TYR A 3 16.61 -64.48 -5.76
C TYR A 3 16.85 -63.14 -6.49
N LEU A 4 15.89 -62.73 -7.27
CA LEU A 4 15.81 -61.40 -7.87
C LEU A 4 15.34 -60.40 -6.81
N GLN A 5 16.29 -59.66 -6.29
CA GLN A 5 16.08 -58.54 -5.35
C GLN A 5 15.61 -57.32 -6.13
N ARG A 6 14.29 -57.04 -6.14
CA ARG A 6 13.71 -55.85 -6.74
C ARG A 6 13.92 -54.66 -5.80
N SER A 7 14.89 -53.84 -6.11
CA SER A 7 15.12 -52.57 -5.46
C SER A 7 14.05 -51.57 -5.89
N ARG A 8 13.11 -51.24 -4.99
CA ARG A 8 12.10 -50.18 -5.21
C ARG A 8 12.71 -48.84 -4.81
N TRP A 9 13.08 -48.07 -5.78
CA TRP A 9 13.48 -46.65 -5.59
C TRP A 9 12.24 -45.85 -5.30
N LEU A 10 12.06 -45.44 -4.04
CA LEU A 10 11.10 -44.43 -3.61
C LEU A 10 11.66 -43.04 -3.97
N LEU A 11 11.17 -42.49 -5.07
CA LEU A 11 11.41 -41.07 -5.39
C LEU A 11 10.59 -40.22 -4.40
N LEU A 12 11.27 -39.71 -3.37
CA LEU A 12 10.72 -38.68 -2.51
C LEU A 12 10.68 -37.37 -3.31
N SER A 13 9.52 -37.00 -3.81
CA SER A 13 9.30 -35.68 -4.40
C SER A 13 9.28 -34.63 -3.27
N LEU A 14 10.37 -33.90 -3.07
CA LEU A 14 10.38 -32.71 -2.23
C LEU A 14 9.52 -31.62 -2.92
N LEU A 15 8.31 -31.43 -2.42
CA LEU A 15 7.51 -30.24 -2.70
C LEU A 15 8.18 -29.05 -2.01
N VAL A 16 9.01 -28.32 -2.74
CA VAL A 16 9.52 -27.02 -2.32
C VAL A 16 8.34 -26.05 -2.37
N ALA A 17 7.76 -25.74 -1.22
CA ALA A 17 6.80 -24.66 -1.07
C ALA A 17 7.56 -23.35 -1.32
N ALA A 18 7.45 -22.81 -2.53
CA ALA A 18 7.97 -21.48 -2.84
C ALA A 18 7.25 -20.45 -1.95
N PRO A 19 7.98 -19.56 -1.25
CA PRO A 19 7.33 -18.47 -0.54
C PRO A 19 6.56 -17.64 -1.56
N TRP A 20 5.28 -17.45 -1.31
CA TRP A 20 4.44 -16.59 -2.14
C TRP A 20 4.95 -15.17 -1.98
N ALA A 21 5.83 -14.74 -2.88
CA ALA A 21 6.17 -13.35 -3.00
C ALA A 21 4.87 -12.61 -3.36
N HIS A 22 4.38 -11.76 -2.46
CA HIS A 22 3.22 -10.93 -2.71
C HIS A 22 3.62 -9.92 -3.77
N ALA A 23 3.40 -10.27 -5.02
CA ALA A 23 3.64 -9.39 -6.16
C ALA A 23 2.72 -8.16 -6.04
N ALA A 24 3.19 -7.02 -6.52
CA ALA A 24 2.34 -5.84 -6.67
C ALA A 24 1.12 -6.19 -7.51
N ASP A 25 -0.04 -5.63 -7.17
CA ASP A 25 -1.21 -5.71 -8.04
C ASP A 25 -0.95 -4.91 -9.33
N PRO A 26 -0.92 -5.55 -10.51
CA PRO A 26 -0.67 -4.86 -11.77
C PRO A 26 -1.63 -3.69 -12.01
N ALA A 27 -2.86 -3.76 -11.49
CA ALA A 27 -3.85 -2.70 -11.64
C ALA A 27 -3.49 -1.42 -10.85
N LEU A 28 -2.68 -1.52 -9.78
CA LEU A 28 -2.17 -0.36 -9.05
C LEU A 28 -1.05 0.37 -9.80
N LEU A 29 -0.24 -0.36 -10.57
CA LEU A 29 0.97 0.19 -11.18
C LEU A 29 0.69 1.38 -12.09
N GLY A 30 1.57 2.38 -12.06
CA GLY A 30 1.48 3.59 -12.86
C GLY A 30 1.18 4.84 -12.06
N CYS A 31 0.72 5.88 -12.73
CA CYS A 31 0.49 7.20 -12.14
C CYS A 31 -0.99 7.50 -11.99
N TRP A 32 -1.32 8.09 -10.84
CA TRP A 32 -2.66 8.46 -10.43
C TRP A 32 -2.64 9.90 -9.92
N ARG A 33 -3.54 10.72 -10.43
CA ARG A 33 -3.74 12.09 -9.92
C ARG A 33 -4.84 12.06 -8.89
N ALA A 34 -4.53 12.44 -7.66
CA ALA A 34 -5.52 12.57 -6.60
C ALA A 34 -6.50 13.68 -6.96
N THR A 35 -7.76 13.33 -7.15
CA THR A 35 -8.85 14.26 -7.46
C THR A 35 -9.56 14.75 -6.21
N LYS A 36 -9.47 13.95 -5.13
CA LYS A 36 -10.02 14.28 -3.83
C LYS A 36 -9.24 13.58 -2.73
N ILE A 37 -8.88 14.31 -1.69
CA ILE A 37 -8.28 13.77 -0.46
C ILE A 37 -9.12 14.25 0.70
N VAL A 38 -9.58 13.36 1.57
CA VAL A 38 -10.31 13.70 2.79
C VAL A 38 -9.53 13.18 3.98
N LEU A 39 -9.22 14.10 4.90
CA LEU A 39 -8.60 13.80 6.18
C LEU A 39 -9.66 13.91 7.28
N TYR A 40 -9.88 12.83 8.00
CA TYR A 40 -10.77 12.80 9.16
C TYR A 40 -9.93 13.01 10.41
N VAL A 41 -10.09 14.17 11.05
CA VAL A 41 -9.33 14.56 12.22
C VAL A 41 -9.98 14.02 13.50
N GLN A 42 -9.20 13.90 14.56
CA GLN A 42 -9.62 13.27 15.81
C GLN A 42 -10.76 13.98 16.54
N ASP A 43 -10.92 15.28 16.34
CA ASP A 43 -12.00 16.08 16.91
C ASP A 43 -13.34 15.91 16.16
N GLY A 44 -13.39 15.03 15.15
CA GLY A 44 -14.55 14.79 14.30
C GLY A 44 -14.64 15.77 13.11
N SER A 45 -13.73 16.73 12.98
CA SER A 45 -13.68 17.60 11.81
C SER A 45 -13.08 16.87 10.60
N THR A 46 -13.39 17.38 9.41
CA THR A 46 -12.83 16.88 8.15
C THR A 46 -12.14 18.02 7.41
N ALA A 47 -10.99 17.69 6.80
CA ALA A 47 -10.32 18.56 5.83
C ALA A 47 -10.36 17.90 4.46
N GLU A 48 -10.81 18.63 3.44
CA GLU A 48 -10.94 18.14 2.08
C GLU A 48 -10.05 18.95 1.13
N ASP A 49 -9.31 18.26 0.28
CA ASP A 49 -8.53 18.84 -0.80
C ASP A 49 -8.98 18.28 -2.14
N THR A 50 -9.55 19.11 -2.98
CA THR A 50 -9.96 18.80 -4.36
C THR A 50 -9.14 19.52 -5.42
N SER A 51 -7.99 20.07 -5.01
CA SER A 51 -7.12 20.88 -5.89
C SER A 51 -6.40 20.08 -6.98
N ALA A 52 -6.43 18.74 -6.91
CA ALA A 52 -5.75 17.83 -7.83
C ALA A 52 -4.23 18.08 -7.96
N ARG A 53 -3.61 18.62 -6.89
CA ARG A 53 -2.18 18.94 -6.85
C ARG A 53 -1.26 17.76 -6.58
N CYS A 54 -1.83 16.63 -6.11
CA CYS A 54 -1.05 15.48 -5.70
C CYS A 54 -1.12 14.38 -6.76
N THR A 55 0.02 13.74 -7.00
CA THR A 55 0.16 12.58 -7.87
C THR A 55 0.75 11.42 -7.07
N LEU A 56 0.22 10.22 -7.29
CA LEU A 56 0.74 8.97 -6.75
C LEU A 56 1.36 8.18 -7.89
N GLN A 57 2.59 7.72 -7.74
CA GLN A 57 3.24 6.83 -8.69
C GLN A 57 3.54 5.49 -8.03
N PHE A 58 2.84 4.44 -8.44
CA PHE A 58 3.05 3.08 -7.96
C PHE A 58 4.00 2.32 -8.87
N LYS A 59 5.07 1.78 -8.26
CA LYS A 59 6.04 0.86 -8.84
C LYS A 59 5.89 -0.52 -8.18
N GLN A 60 6.73 -1.48 -8.48
CA GLN A 60 6.60 -2.85 -7.97
C GLN A 60 6.62 -2.95 -6.43
N THR A 61 7.51 -2.20 -5.78
CA THR A 61 7.74 -2.29 -4.31
C THR A 61 7.66 -0.95 -3.60
N GLN A 62 7.49 0.13 -4.35
CA GLN A 62 7.47 1.50 -3.85
C GLN A 62 6.37 2.29 -4.51
N PHE A 63 5.82 3.25 -3.79
CA PHE A 63 5.08 4.33 -4.40
C PHE A 63 5.54 5.69 -3.85
N GLU A 64 5.38 6.70 -4.65
CA GLU A 64 5.72 8.08 -4.34
C GLU A 64 4.47 8.94 -4.40
N SER A 65 4.29 9.76 -3.39
CA SER A 65 3.27 10.81 -3.35
C SER A 65 3.96 12.15 -3.51
N THR A 66 3.61 12.89 -4.55
CA THR A 66 4.16 14.21 -4.86
C THR A 66 3.04 15.22 -4.92
N CYS A 67 3.10 16.25 -4.07
CA CYS A 67 2.12 17.32 -4.02
C CYS A 67 2.78 18.67 -4.31
N LYS A 68 2.20 19.44 -5.23
CA LYS A 68 2.61 20.83 -5.46
C LYS A 68 2.11 21.69 -4.30
N THR A 69 2.99 22.50 -3.73
CA THR A 69 2.69 23.47 -2.67
C THR A 69 2.96 24.89 -3.15
N THR A 70 2.60 25.89 -2.34
CA THR A 70 2.89 27.30 -2.65
C THR A 70 4.38 27.62 -2.71
N THR A 71 5.20 26.84 -2.00
CA THR A 71 6.65 27.08 -1.87
C THR A 71 7.50 26.05 -2.61
N GLY A 72 6.89 25.09 -3.30
CA GLY A 72 7.62 24.05 -4.03
C GLY A 72 6.84 22.73 -4.14
N THR A 73 7.55 21.62 -3.92
CA THR A 73 6.98 20.27 -4.03
C THR A 73 7.24 19.50 -2.75
N ALA A 74 6.19 18.91 -2.20
CA ALA A 74 6.28 17.97 -1.09
C ALA A 74 6.25 16.55 -1.64
N THR A 75 7.27 15.75 -1.32
CA THR A 75 7.41 14.37 -1.80
C THR A 75 7.54 13.42 -0.61
N THR A 76 6.81 12.31 -0.67
CA THR A 76 6.93 11.21 0.29
C THR A 76 7.03 9.91 -0.46
N THR A 77 8.03 9.11 -0.11
CA THR A 77 8.26 7.77 -0.68
C THR A 77 7.88 6.71 0.33
N TYR A 78 7.16 5.70 -0.13
CA TYR A 78 6.75 4.54 0.66
C TYR A 78 7.27 3.27 0.03
N ARG A 79 7.70 2.32 0.87
CA ARG A 79 7.77 0.90 0.49
C ARG A 79 6.42 0.27 0.77
N TYR A 80 5.89 -0.52 -0.15
CA TYR A 80 4.59 -1.16 0.04
C TYR A 80 4.59 -2.60 -0.45
N GLN A 81 3.65 -3.35 0.07
CA GLN A 81 3.33 -4.70 -0.38
C GLN A 81 1.82 -4.95 -0.21
N VAL A 82 1.24 -5.69 -1.13
CA VAL A 82 -0.14 -6.18 -0.97
C VAL A 82 -0.12 -7.30 0.06
N VAL A 83 -0.81 -7.10 1.19
CA VAL A 83 -0.80 -8.02 2.34
C VAL A 83 -2.02 -8.95 2.35
N ARG A 84 -3.09 -8.57 1.69
CA ARG A 84 -4.30 -9.34 1.43
C ARG A 84 -5.07 -8.73 0.26
N PRO A 85 -6.09 -9.40 -0.31
CA PRO A 85 -6.83 -8.87 -1.45
C PRO A 85 -7.31 -7.44 -1.21
N GLN A 86 -6.97 -6.52 -2.11
CA GLN A 86 -7.33 -5.11 -2.06
C GLN A 86 -6.87 -4.35 -0.81
N VAL A 87 -5.79 -4.81 -0.16
CA VAL A 87 -5.15 -4.11 0.96
C VAL A 87 -3.64 -4.15 0.80
N TYR A 88 -3.02 -2.99 0.84
CA TYR A 88 -1.56 -2.89 0.92
C TYR A 88 -1.12 -2.25 2.23
N ALA A 89 0.02 -2.71 2.74
CA ALA A 89 0.74 -2.07 3.82
C ALA A 89 1.83 -1.17 3.23
N ALA A 90 1.94 0.06 3.73
CA ALA A 90 2.91 1.05 3.28
C ALA A 90 3.72 1.58 4.46
N THR A 91 5.03 1.52 4.32
CA THR A 91 5.98 2.07 5.30
C THR A 91 6.62 3.31 4.69
N MET A 92 6.53 4.44 5.39
CA MET A 92 7.16 5.68 4.95
C MET A 92 8.67 5.54 4.99
N ALA A 93 9.31 5.59 3.83
CA ALA A 93 10.77 5.46 3.69
C ALA A 93 11.46 6.82 3.74
N SER A 94 10.84 7.87 3.17
CA SER A 94 11.35 9.25 3.21
C SER A 94 10.21 10.24 3.04
N SER A 95 10.42 11.46 3.52
CA SER A 95 9.48 12.56 3.34
C SER A 95 10.22 13.88 3.38
N THR A 96 9.80 14.86 2.56
CA THR A 96 10.35 16.22 2.59
C THR A 96 9.65 17.11 3.60
N PHE A 97 8.55 16.65 4.23
CA PHE A 97 7.77 17.50 5.16
C PHE A 97 7.30 16.79 6.45
N LYS A 98 7.12 15.47 6.46
CA LYS A 98 6.67 14.68 7.63
C LYS A 98 7.75 13.71 8.09
N THR A 99 8.91 14.23 8.45
CA THR A 99 10.09 13.42 8.80
C THR A 99 9.92 12.62 10.09
N ASP A 100 9.06 13.06 11.00
CA ASP A 100 8.69 12.35 12.24
C ASP A 100 7.93 11.03 11.98
N MET A 101 7.32 10.88 10.81
CA MET A 101 6.59 9.68 10.42
C MET A 101 7.42 8.65 9.65
N ILE A 102 8.68 8.94 9.34
CA ILE A 102 9.57 7.99 8.65
C ILE A 102 9.70 6.72 9.49
N GLY A 103 9.53 5.56 8.84
CA GLY A 103 9.51 4.25 9.48
C GLY A 103 8.14 3.78 9.95
N SER A 104 7.13 4.65 9.99
CA SER A 104 5.76 4.26 10.33
C SER A 104 5.12 3.46 9.20
N THR A 105 4.33 2.44 9.58
CA THR A 105 3.58 1.59 8.64
C THR A 105 2.09 1.77 8.83
N ARG A 106 1.37 1.88 7.72
CA ARG A 106 -0.10 1.92 7.68
C ARG A 106 -0.63 0.98 6.61
N GLU A 107 -1.81 0.44 6.83
CA GLU A 107 -2.54 -0.31 5.82
C GLU A 107 -3.59 0.57 5.14
N TYR A 108 -3.80 0.29 3.85
CA TYR A 108 -4.78 0.97 3.02
C TYR A 108 -5.59 -0.06 2.25
N ALA A 109 -6.90 -0.02 2.44
CA ALA A 109 -7.81 -0.68 1.51
C ALA A 109 -7.87 0.13 0.22
N TYR A 110 -7.89 -0.55 -0.93
CA TYR A 110 -8.01 0.11 -2.22
C TYR A 110 -9.04 -0.58 -3.11
N ARG A 111 -9.58 0.19 -4.03
CA ARG A 111 -10.49 -0.28 -5.07
C ARG A 111 -10.15 0.43 -6.37
N ILE A 112 -10.11 -0.34 -7.44
CA ILE A 112 -9.86 0.17 -8.79
C ILE A 112 -11.06 -0.19 -9.66
N GLU A 113 -11.65 0.81 -10.29
CA GLU A 113 -12.75 0.69 -11.24
C GLU A 113 -12.38 1.46 -12.50
N GLY A 114 -11.97 0.75 -13.56
CA GLY A 114 -11.44 1.38 -14.77
C GLY A 114 -10.22 2.25 -14.45
N ASP A 115 -10.31 3.53 -14.74
CA ASP A 115 -9.28 4.53 -14.50
C ASP A 115 -9.43 5.28 -13.17
N GLN A 116 -10.25 4.78 -12.26
CA GLN A 116 -10.47 5.37 -10.94
C GLN A 116 -9.87 4.48 -9.85
N LEU A 117 -9.11 5.08 -8.95
CA LEU A 117 -8.55 4.48 -7.75
C LEU A 117 -9.17 5.16 -6.53
N ARG A 118 -9.62 4.37 -5.57
CA ARG A 118 -9.99 4.84 -4.25
C ARG A 118 -9.14 4.13 -3.21
N THR A 119 -8.58 4.86 -2.27
CA THR A 119 -7.85 4.30 -1.12
C THR A 119 -8.41 4.83 0.18
N VAL A 120 -8.41 3.99 1.21
CA VAL A 120 -8.85 4.34 2.56
C VAL A 120 -7.86 3.76 3.55
N SER A 121 -7.33 4.59 4.45
CA SER A 121 -6.47 4.08 5.53
C SER A 121 -7.28 3.19 6.47
N VAL A 122 -6.75 2.01 6.76
CA VAL A 122 -7.36 1.03 7.65
C VAL A 122 -6.82 1.23 9.06
N LEU A 123 -7.72 1.32 10.04
CA LEU A 123 -7.30 1.31 11.44
C LEU A 123 -6.74 -0.06 11.79
N PRO A 124 -5.61 -0.15 12.53
CA PRO A 124 -5.08 -1.43 12.98
C PRO A 124 -6.14 -2.17 13.82
N ALA A 125 -6.31 -3.47 13.54
CA ALA A 125 -7.32 -4.32 14.19
C ALA A 125 -7.10 -4.50 15.70
N LYS A 126 -5.96 -4.07 16.24
CA LYS A 126 -5.61 -4.00 17.66
C LYS A 126 -5.01 -2.64 17.95
N ALA A 127 -5.86 -1.65 18.22
CA ALA A 127 -5.41 -0.50 18.98
C ALA A 127 -5.24 -0.96 20.44
N PRO A 128 -4.11 -0.66 21.11
CA PRO A 128 -4.00 -0.88 22.54
C PRO A 128 -5.06 -0.02 23.24
N GLU A 129 -5.83 -0.61 24.16
CA GLU A 129 -6.70 0.15 25.07
C GLU A 129 -5.85 0.88 26.14
N PRO A 130 -6.20 2.14 26.47
CA PRO A 130 -7.32 2.94 25.99
C PRO A 130 -7.08 3.43 24.56
N PRO A 131 -8.14 3.82 23.82
CA PRO A 131 -7.99 4.28 22.45
C PRO A 131 -7.06 5.47 22.47
N ALA A 132 -5.77 5.17 22.26
CA ALA A 132 -4.85 6.21 21.90
C ALA A 132 -5.49 6.88 20.69
N VAL A 133 -5.64 8.16 20.80
CA VAL A 133 -6.01 9.13 19.80
C VAL A 133 -6.10 8.48 18.43
N ALA A 134 -7.31 8.28 17.92
CA ALA A 134 -7.53 7.56 16.68
C ALA A 134 -6.66 8.16 15.58
N ALA A 135 -5.79 7.37 14.97
CA ALA A 135 -4.98 7.83 13.86
C ALA A 135 -5.91 8.44 12.80
N PRO A 136 -5.60 9.61 12.24
CA PRO A 136 -6.49 10.25 11.29
C PRO A 136 -6.72 9.32 10.10
N ARG A 137 -7.99 9.09 9.77
CA ARG A 137 -8.37 8.34 8.58
C ARG A 137 -8.17 9.23 7.36
N VAL A 138 -7.56 8.68 6.34
CA VAL A 138 -7.35 9.35 5.05
C VAL A 138 -8.07 8.57 3.97
N GLU A 139 -8.91 9.24 3.20
CA GLU A 139 -9.50 8.71 1.98
C GLU A 139 -8.94 9.48 0.79
N THR A 140 -8.60 8.77 -0.29
CA THR A 140 -8.13 9.39 -1.53
C THR A 140 -8.90 8.82 -2.70
N GLU A 141 -9.43 9.69 -3.54
CA GLU A 141 -9.93 9.37 -4.86
C GLU A 141 -8.93 9.88 -5.89
N ALA A 142 -8.58 9.07 -6.87
CA ALA A 142 -7.59 9.41 -7.87
C ALA A 142 -8.00 8.88 -9.25
N ALA A 143 -7.60 9.60 -10.28
CA ALA A 143 -7.79 9.19 -11.66
C ALA A 143 -6.44 8.83 -12.28
N ARG A 144 -6.42 7.80 -13.15
CA ARG A 144 -5.23 7.41 -13.88
C ARG A 144 -4.73 8.57 -14.73
N THR A 145 -3.43 8.77 -14.75
CA THR A 145 -2.78 9.83 -15.52
C THR A 145 -1.48 9.31 -16.14
N PRO A 146 -1.02 9.87 -17.26
CA PRO A 146 0.32 9.61 -17.73
C PRO A 146 1.38 9.94 -16.66
N CYS A 147 2.40 9.11 -16.56
CA CYS A 147 3.57 9.42 -15.77
C CYS A 147 4.45 10.41 -16.53
#